data_57bba72b065b42be09b66a7b1b9d599e
#
_entry.id   57bba72b065b42be09b66a7b1b9d599e
#
_cell.length_a   1.000
_cell.length_b   1.000
_cell.length_c   1.000
_cell.angle_alpha   90.00
_cell.angle_beta   90.00
_cell.angle_gamma   90.00
#
_symmetry.space_group_name_H-M   'P 1'
#
loop_
_entity.id
_entity.type
_entity.pdbx_description
1 polymer ?
#
loop_
_entity_poly.entity_id
_entity_poly.type
_entity_poly.pdbx_seq_one_letter_code
_entity_poly.pdbx_strand_id
1 'polypeptide(L)'
;LPLSVYEGRMTFFMLEIESLLKQYFGYSSFRPGQHEVIQTLLDGRDCLAIMPTGAGKSICFQLPALMMPGVTLVISPLISLMKDQVDSLVNQEIPATYINSQCTFEEVKARFAAIRAGRIKLVYISPERLENQFFTAFMQTLPISMFIIDEAHCVSQWGHDFRPSYCAVRDWIAALPQRPVVGAFPATATEKVKLDMMNLLGLQKERIFIGGFDRPNLYFR
;
A
#
# COMPACT_ATOMS: atom_id res chain seq x y z
N LEU A 1 22.35 -14.88 17.92
CA LEU A 1 23.13 -13.67 17.62
C LEU A 1 23.14 -12.78 18.87
N PRO A 2 24.27 -12.14 19.24
CA PRO A 2 24.32 -11.27 20.43
C PRO A 2 23.39 -10.08 20.27
N LEU A 3 22.75 -9.63 21.36
CA LEU A 3 21.85 -8.47 21.43
C LEU A 3 22.44 -7.20 20.79
N SER A 4 23.74 -6.99 20.91
CA SER A 4 24.47 -5.83 20.33
C SER A 4 24.47 -5.80 18.80
N VAL A 5 24.44 -6.96 18.13
CA VAL A 5 24.38 -7.05 16.65
C VAL A 5 22.95 -6.76 16.17
N TYR A 6 21.94 -7.09 16.99
CA TYR A 6 20.53 -6.80 16.70
C TYR A 6 20.24 -5.31 16.84
N GLU A 7 20.75 -4.68 17.90
CA GLU A 7 20.61 -3.23 18.14
C GLU A 7 21.34 -2.40 17.06
N GLY A 8 22.53 -2.80 16.66
CA GLY A 8 23.27 -2.12 15.59
C GLY A 8 22.59 -2.20 14.23
N ARG A 9 21.98 -3.35 13.90
CA ARG A 9 21.18 -3.52 12.67
C ARG A 9 19.91 -2.68 12.69
N MET A 10 19.19 -2.66 13.79
CA MET A 10 17.99 -1.81 13.95
C MET A 10 18.33 -0.32 13.82
N THR A 11 19.40 0.13 14.44
CA THR A 11 19.83 1.55 14.36
C THR A 11 20.22 1.95 12.94
N PHE A 12 20.96 1.11 12.22
CA PHE A 12 21.33 1.36 10.83
C PHE A 12 20.11 1.41 9.90
N PHE A 13 19.17 0.49 10.08
CA PHE A 13 17.93 0.42 9.33
C PHE A 13 17.02 1.63 9.58
N MET A 14 16.97 2.10 10.83
CA MET A 14 16.25 3.32 11.20
C MET A 14 16.78 4.56 10.50
N LEU A 15 18.10 4.72 10.48
CA LEU A 15 18.76 5.85 9.80
C LEU A 15 18.52 5.83 8.29
N GLU A 16 18.45 4.64 7.69
CA GLU A 16 18.14 4.47 6.27
C GLU A 16 16.71 4.90 5.95
N ILE A 17 15.72 4.49 6.75
CA ILE A 17 14.31 4.87 6.58
C ILE A 17 14.13 6.40 6.71
N GLU A 18 14.73 7.02 7.71
CA GLU A 18 14.66 8.47 7.92
C GLU A 18 15.36 9.23 6.79
N SER A 19 16.47 8.72 6.28
CA SER A 19 17.17 9.29 5.14
C SER A 19 16.29 9.29 3.88
N LEU A 20 15.62 8.16 3.59
CA LEU A 20 14.68 8.04 2.46
C LEU A 20 13.45 8.95 2.63
N LEU A 21 12.93 9.05 3.86
CA LEU A 21 11.82 9.97 4.17
C LEU A 21 12.19 11.41 3.82
N LYS A 22 13.39 11.84 4.24
CA LYS A 22 13.90 13.19 3.95
C LYS A 22 14.17 13.39 2.46
N GLN A 23 14.82 12.41 1.83
CA GLN A 23 15.23 12.49 0.43
C GLN A 23 14.04 12.59 -0.52
N TYR A 24 13.07 11.68 -0.38
CA TYR A 24 11.96 11.56 -1.34
C TYR A 24 10.73 12.38 -0.96
N PHE A 25 10.46 12.53 0.33
CA PHE A 25 9.22 13.17 0.81
C PHE A 25 9.46 14.52 1.50
N GLY A 26 10.73 14.90 1.74
CA GLY A 26 11.09 16.20 2.34
C GLY A 26 10.78 16.32 3.83
N TYR A 27 10.38 15.24 4.51
CA TYR A 27 10.06 15.26 5.94
C TYR A 27 11.26 14.86 6.78
N SER A 28 11.48 15.55 7.90
CA SER A 28 12.57 15.27 8.84
C SER A 28 12.21 14.25 9.92
N SER A 29 10.93 13.93 10.09
CA SER A 29 10.44 12.97 11.09
C SER A 29 9.10 12.38 10.68
N PHE A 30 8.80 11.21 11.20
CA PHE A 30 7.51 10.55 11.04
C PHE A 30 6.43 11.20 11.91
N ARG A 31 5.20 11.15 11.44
CA ARG A 31 4.03 11.43 12.28
C ARG A 31 3.77 10.24 13.21
N PRO A 32 3.08 10.44 14.35
CA PRO A 32 2.74 9.35 15.27
C PRO A 32 2.07 8.16 14.53
N GLY A 33 2.55 6.95 14.79
CA GLY A 33 2.05 5.71 14.21
C GLY A 33 2.59 5.34 12.83
N GLN A 34 3.18 6.28 12.08
CA GLN A 34 3.71 5.96 10.74
C GLN A 34 4.88 4.99 10.81
N HIS A 35 5.82 5.23 11.73
CA HIS A 35 7.02 4.41 11.87
C HIS A 35 6.67 2.95 12.17
N GLU A 36 5.74 2.70 13.09
CA GLU A 36 5.32 1.36 13.51
C GLU A 36 4.64 0.59 12.37
N VAL A 37 3.84 1.28 11.54
CA VAL A 37 3.22 0.70 10.33
C VAL A 37 4.29 0.33 9.31
N ILE A 38 5.22 1.24 9.01
CA ILE A 38 6.34 1.03 8.09
C ILE A 38 7.17 -0.18 8.52
N GLN A 39 7.58 -0.22 9.78
CA GLN A 39 8.37 -1.32 10.33
C GLN A 39 7.62 -2.65 10.22
N THR A 40 6.31 -2.67 10.50
CA THR A 40 5.50 -3.90 10.39
C THR A 40 5.50 -4.46 8.97
N LEU A 41 5.36 -3.61 7.95
CA LEU A 41 5.41 -4.03 6.55
C LEU A 41 6.82 -4.52 6.16
N LEU A 42 7.86 -3.84 6.61
CA LEU A 42 9.25 -4.24 6.35
C LEU A 42 9.65 -5.54 7.04
N ASP A 43 9.04 -5.83 8.21
CA ASP A 43 9.18 -7.11 8.91
C ASP A 43 8.44 -8.27 8.21
N GLY A 44 7.78 -8.01 7.08
CA GLY A 44 7.04 -9.03 6.33
C GLY A 44 5.71 -9.42 6.99
N ARG A 45 5.12 -8.55 7.79
CA ARG A 45 3.85 -8.77 8.50
C ARG A 45 2.74 -7.93 7.89
N ASP A 46 1.55 -8.53 7.80
CA ASP A 46 0.37 -7.80 7.35
C ASP A 46 -0.01 -6.71 8.36
N CYS A 47 -0.63 -5.65 7.87
CA CYS A 47 -1.17 -4.61 8.74
C CYS A 47 -2.54 -4.12 8.31
N LEU A 48 -3.34 -3.71 9.29
CA LEU A 48 -4.54 -2.90 9.13
C LEU A 48 -4.29 -1.56 9.82
N ALA A 49 -4.08 -0.50 9.04
CA ALA A 49 -3.78 0.83 9.54
C ALA A 49 -4.97 1.78 9.30
N ILE A 50 -5.79 1.98 10.32
CA ILE A 50 -6.93 2.91 10.30
C ILE A 50 -6.39 4.30 10.58
N MET A 51 -6.28 5.11 9.54
CA MET A 51 -5.67 6.43 9.60
C MET A 51 -6.55 7.46 8.89
N PRO A 52 -6.90 8.59 9.52
CA PRO A 52 -7.75 9.60 8.89
C PRO A 52 -7.10 10.20 7.63
N THR A 53 -7.91 10.75 6.75
CA THR A 53 -7.44 11.49 5.58
C THR A 53 -6.51 12.64 6.02
N GLY A 54 -5.37 12.79 5.35
CA GLY A 54 -4.35 13.78 5.71
C GLY A 54 -3.37 13.34 6.81
N ALA A 55 -3.54 12.15 7.42
CA ALA A 55 -2.58 11.60 8.39
C ALA A 55 -1.27 11.09 7.77
N GLY A 56 -1.17 11.09 6.43
CA GLY A 56 0.03 10.61 5.74
C GLY A 56 0.05 9.10 5.52
N LYS A 57 -1.11 8.47 5.33
CA LYS A 57 -1.25 7.02 5.01
C LYS A 57 -0.32 6.56 3.90
N SER A 58 -0.23 7.34 2.81
CA SER A 58 0.50 6.94 1.61
C SER A 58 1.98 6.69 1.87
N ILE A 59 2.63 7.49 2.72
CA ILE A 59 4.03 7.33 3.10
C ILE A 59 4.25 5.97 3.78
N CYS A 60 3.27 5.48 4.56
CA CYS A 60 3.38 4.22 5.28
C CYS A 60 3.62 3.00 4.38
N PHE A 61 3.22 3.05 3.11
CA PHE A 61 3.47 1.97 2.16
C PHE A 61 4.39 2.39 0.99
N GLN A 62 4.43 3.67 0.63
CA GLN A 62 5.31 4.16 -0.43
C GLN A 62 6.79 4.05 -0.04
N LEU A 63 7.12 4.37 1.20
CA LEU A 63 8.49 4.29 1.68
C LEU A 63 8.99 2.84 1.79
N PRO A 64 8.26 1.86 2.40
CA PRO A 64 8.65 0.46 2.34
C PRO A 64 8.80 -0.08 0.92
N ALA A 65 7.97 0.37 -0.02
CA ALA A 65 8.07 -0.06 -1.42
C ALA A 65 9.44 0.25 -2.04
N LEU A 66 10.11 1.33 -1.61
CA LEU A 66 11.45 1.67 -2.09
C LEU A 66 12.52 0.70 -1.56
N MET A 67 12.32 0.17 -0.35
CA MET A 67 13.27 -0.69 0.34
C MET A 67 13.09 -2.18 0.01
N MET A 68 11.86 -2.61 -0.25
CA MET A 68 11.55 -4.00 -0.54
C MET A 68 11.93 -4.39 -1.98
N PRO A 69 12.36 -5.64 -2.21
CA PRO A 69 12.63 -6.13 -3.57
C PRO A 69 11.32 -6.26 -4.37
N GLY A 70 11.41 -6.24 -5.70
CA GLY A 70 10.24 -6.45 -6.58
C GLY A 70 9.30 -5.26 -6.65
N VAL A 71 8.02 -5.55 -6.81
CA VAL A 71 6.96 -4.58 -7.11
C VAL A 71 5.96 -4.51 -5.96
N THR A 72 5.47 -3.32 -5.66
CA THR A 72 4.33 -3.08 -4.79
C THR A 72 3.09 -2.79 -5.64
N LEU A 73 2.04 -3.60 -5.49
CA LEU A 73 0.73 -3.30 -6.05
C LEU A 73 -0.09 -2.48 -5.06
N VAL A 74 -0.74 -1.42 -5.55
CA VAL A 74 -1.63 -0.57 -4.76
C VAL A 74 -3.01 -0.55 -5.42
N ILE A 75 -4.02 -1.14 -4.77
CA ILE A 75 -5.41 -0.99 -5.20
C ILE A 75 -5.96 0.32 -4.64
N SER A 76 -6.53 1.12 -5.52
CA SER A 76 -7.26 2.34 -5.14
C SER A 76 -8.58 2.43 -5.91
N PRO A 77 -9.69 2.86 -5.27
CA PRO A 77 -11.00 2.89 -5.91
C PRO A 77 -11.20 4.11 -6.81
N LEU A 78 -10.37 5.14 -6.70
CA LEU A 78 -10.54 6.44 -7.36
C LEU A 78 -9.48 6.66 -8.43
N ILE A 79 -9.88 6.57 -9.70
CA ILE A 79 -8.98 6.71 -10.87
C ILE A 79 -8.28 8.07 -10.90
N SER A 80 -8.98 9.17 -10.56
CA SER A 80 -8.38 10.50 -10.48
C SER A 80 -7.29 10.58 -9.43
N LEU A 81 -7.55 10.04 -8.24
CA LEU A 81 -6.58 10.01 -7.15
C LEU A 81 -5.33 9.17 -7.48
N MET A 82 -5.50 8.07 -8.22
CA MET A 82 -4.35 7.26 -8.67
C MET A 82 -3.39 8.09 -9.52
N LYS A 83 -3.93 8.84 -10.48
CA LYS A 83 -3.10 9.68 -11.35
C LYS A 83 -2.34 10.72 -10.54
N ASP A 84 -3.03 11.45 -9.67
CA ASP A 84 -2.42 12.49 -8.84
C ASP A 84 -1.33 11.92 -7.93
N GLN A 85 -1.55 10.74 -7.34
CA GLN A 85 -0.55 10.07 -6.52
C GLN A 85 0.66 9.62 -7.34
N VAL A 86 0.45 9.04 -8.53
CA VAL A 86 1.55 8.61 -9.40
C VAL A 86 2.33 9.81 -9.93
N ASP A 87 1.66 10.87 -10.37
CA ASP A 87 2.31 12.09 -10.84
C ASP A 87 3.15 12.72 -9.71
N SER A 88 2.64 12.75 -8.47
CA SER A 88 3.39 13.21 -7.30
C SER A 88 4.64 12.36 -7.05
N LEU A 89 4.52 11.03 -7.12
CA LEU A 89 5.65 10.10 -6.93
C LEU A 89 6.71 10.28 -8.02
N VAL A 90 6.31 10.38 -9.27
CA VAL A 90 7.22 10.59 -10.41
C VAL A 90 7.96 11.92 -10.28
N ASN A 91 7.28 12.98 -9.84
CA ASN A 91 7.90 14.28 -9.55
C ASN A 91 8.91 14.22 -8.39
N GLN A 92 8.78 13.25 -7.51
CA GLN A 92 9.73 12.94 -6.42
C GLN A 92 10.79 11.91 -6.83
N GLU A 93 10.92 11.60 -8.12
CA GLU A 93 11.84 10.60 -8.67
C GLU A 93 11.57 9.16 -8.17
N ILE A 94 10.36 8.91 -7.68
CA ILE A 94 9.93 7.56 -7.27
C ILE A 94 9.30 6.84 -8.46
N PRO A 95 9.86 5.67 -8.87
CA PRO A 95 9.38 4.93 -10.03
C PRO A 95 7.98 4.34 -9.81
N ALA A 96 6.94 5.01 -10.28
CA ALA A 96 5.56 4.60 -10.14
C ALA A 96 4.80 4.65 -11.48
N THR A 97 3.74 3.86 -11.58
CA THR A 97 2.80 3.90 -12.70
C THR A 97 1.40 3.50 -12.24
N TYR A 98 0.40 3.69 -13.09
CA TYR A 98 -0.96 3.19 -12.85
C TYR A 98 -1.49 2.41 -14.04
N ILE A 99 -2.40 1.47 -13.79
CA ILE A 99 -3.12 0.70 -14.82
C ILE A 99 -4.60 0.64 -14.43
N ASN A 100 -5.42 1.38 -15.16
CA ASN A 100 -6.85 1.47 -14.93
C ASN A 100 -7.64 1.32 -16.25
N SER A 101 -8.96 1.47 -16.21
CA SER A 101 -9.84 1.31 -17.38
C SER A 101 -9.67 2.38 -18.45
N GLN A 102 -9.06 3.52 -18.13
CA GLN A 102 -8.83 4.62 -19.07
C GLN A 102 -7.53 4.45 -19.88
N CYS A 103 -6.66 3.51 -19.49
CA CYS A 103 -5.42 3.25 -20.21
C CYS A 103 -5.71 2.55 -21.54
N THR A 104 -5.11 3.04 -22.61
CA THR A 104 -5.12 2.38 -23.93
C THR A 104 -4.31 1.09 -23.89
N PHE A 105 -4.51 0.22 -24.87
CA PHE A 105 -3.75 -1.03 -24.99
C PHE A 105 -2.23 -0.77 -25.10
N GLU A 106 -1.83 0.22 -25.89
CA GLU A 106 -0.42 0.56 -26.07
C GLU A 106 0.22 1.10 -24.78
N GLU A 107 -0.50 1.92 -24.03
CA GLU A 107 -0.04 2.38 -22.71
C GLU A 107 0.15 1.22 -21.74
N VAL A 108 -0.81 0.29 -21.67
CA VAL A 108 -0.70 -0.90 -20.80
C VAL A 108 0.50 -1.74 -21.20
N LYS A 109 0.73 -1.97 -22.49
CA LYS A 109 1.86 -2.71 -23.02
C LYS A 109 3.20 -2.05 -22.66
N ALA A 110 3.30 -0.74 -22.84
CA ALA A 110 4.50 0.03 -22.47
C ALA A 110 4.78 -0.03 -20.96
N ARG A 111 3.73 0.08 -20.13
CA ARG A 111 3.83 -0.05 -18.67
C ARG A 111 4.26 -1.44 -18.25
N PHE A 112 3.70 -2.49 -18.84
CA PHE A 112 4.14 -3.87 -18.60
C PHE A 112 5.62 -4.07 -18.94
N ALA A 113 6.09 -3.52 -20.06
CA ALA A 113 7.51 -3.58 -20.42
C ALA A 113 8.40 -2.87 -19.39
N ALA A 114 7.97 -1.71 -18.89
CA ALA A 114 8.70 -0.95 -17.87
C ALA A 114 8.73 -1.70 -16.52
N ILE A 115 7.63 -2.31 -16.10
CA ILE A 115 7.53 -3.11 -14.87
C ILE A 115 8.43 -4.33 -14.98
N ARG A 116 8.35 -5.09 -16.09
CA ARG A 116 9.20 -6.28 -16.31
C ARG A 116 10.69 -5.94 -16.33
N ALA A 117 11.06 -4.77 -16.81
CA ALA A 117 12.44 -4.28 -16.83
C ALA A 117 12.92 -3.78 -15.44
N GLY A 118 12.11 -3.90 -14.39
CA GLY A 118 12.44 -3.43 -13.03
C GLY A 118 12.51 -1.91 -12.87
N ARG A 119 11.97 -1.15 -13.84
CA ARG A 119 11.98 0.32 -13.82
C ARG A 119 10.84 0.94 -13.03
N ILE A 120 9.94 0.13 -12.49
CA ILE A 120 8.77 0.56 -11.72
C ILE A 120 8.76 -0.16 -10.38
N LYS A 121 8.56 0.58 -9.30
CA LYS A 121 8.43 0.09 -7.93
C LYS A 121 7.00 0.01 -7.44
N LEU A 122 6.17 1.01 -7.76
CA LEU A 122 4.77 1.05 -7.36
C LEU A 122 3.85 1.02 -8.59
N VAL A 123 2.88 0.12 -8.55
CA VAL A 123 1.86 -0.01 -9.61
C VAL A 123 0.49 0.18 -8.98
N TYR A 124 -0.14 1.32 -9.26
CA TYR A 124 -1.51 1.61 -8.83
C TYR A 124 -2.49 0.98 -9.81
N ILE A 125 -3.49 0.29 -9.29
CA ILE A 125 -4.51 -0.38 -10.10
C ILE A 125 -5.91 -0.09 -9.58
N SER A 126 -6.88 -0.07 -10.48
CA SER A 126 -8.27 -0.15 -10.09
C SER A 126 -8.67 -1.59 -9.76
N PRO A 127 -9.59 -1.82 -8.82
CA PRO A 127 -9.94 -3.16 -8.36
C PRO A 127 -10.45 -4.07 -9.49
N GLU A 128 -11.12 -3.52 -10.51
CA GLU A 128 -11.63 -4.25 -11.67
C GLU A 128 -10.50 -4.87 -12.52
N ARG A 129 -9.26 -4.40 -12.38
CA ARG A 129 -8.10 -4.99 -13.07
C ARG A 129 -7.77 -6.39 -12.59
N LEU A 130 -8.16 -6.76 -11.38
CA LEU A 130 -7.96 -8.11 -10.87
C LEU A 130 -8.78 -9.16 -11.61
N GLU A 131 -9.89 -8.76 -12.24
CA GLU A 131 -10.74 -9.63 -13.06
C GLU A 131 -10.15 -9.85 -14.48
N ASN A 132 -9.17 -9.03 -14.88
CA ASN A 132 -8.58 -9.11 -16.21
C ASN A 132 -7.51 -10.21 -16.27
N GLN A 133 -7.77 -11.26 -17.03
CA GLN A 133 -6.90 -12.44 -17.13
C GLN A 133 -5.48 -12.10 -17.64
N PHE A 134 -5.36 -11.20 -18.62
CA PHE A 134 -4.03 -10.80 -19.13
C PHE A 134 -3.22 -10.05 -18.08
N PHE A 135 -3.86 -9.17 -17.33
CA PHE A 135 -3.22 -8.48 -16.21
C PHE A 135 -2.77 -9.47 -15.14
N THR A 136 -3.66 -10.36 -14.71
CA THR A 136 -3.39 -11.37 -13.68
C THR A 136 -2.24 -12.29 -14.11
N ALA A 137 -2.29 -12.84 -15.32
CA ALA A 137 -1.23 -13.69 -15.85
C ALA A 137 0.13 -12.97 -15.90
N PHE A 138 0.13 -11.69 -16.28
CA PHE A 138 1.35 -10.88 -16.27
C PHE A 138 1.89 -10.68 -14.85
N MET A 139 1.04 -10.29 -13.89
CA MET A 139 1.44 -10.03 -12.51
C MET A 139 1.96 -11.29 -11.81
N GLN A 140 1.43 -12.46 -12.11
CA GLN A 140 1.93 -13.76 -11.61
C GLN A 140 3.36 -14.08 -12.05
N THR A 141 3.89 -13.42 -13.08
CA THR A 141 5.30 -13.59 -13.50
C THR A 141 6.28 -12.70 -12.75
N LEU A 142 5.80 -11.82 -11.88
CA LEU A 142 6.60 -10.81 -11.20
C LEU A 142 6.77 -11.12 -9.70
N PRO A 143 7.89 -10.74 -9.08
CA PRO A 143 8.04 -10.76 -7.63
C PRO A 143 7.24 -9.61 -7.03
N ILE A 144 6.04 -9.90 -6.50
CA ILE A 144 5.21 -8.92 -5.80
C ILE A 144 5.55 -9.00 -4.31
N SER A 145 6.18 -7.97 -3.75
CA SER A 145 6.58 -7.95 -2.35
C SER A 145 5.49 -7.43 -1.42
N MET A 146 4.72 -6.46 -1.89
CA MET A 146 3.58 -5.92 -1.12
C MET A 146 2.32 -5.78 -1.98
N PHE A 147 1.18 -5.96 -1.33
CA PHE A 147 -0.14 -5.72 -1.87
C PHE A 147 -0.89 -4.77 -0.94
N ILE A 148 -1.09 -3.56 -1.38
CA ILE A 148 -1.69 -2.48 -0.59
C ILE A 148 -3.11 -2.24 -1.04
N ILE A 149 -4.02 -2.18 -0.08
CA ILE A 149 -5.43 -1.87 -0.28
C ILE A 149 -5.70 -0.49 0.31
N ASP A 150 -5.67 0.53 -0.55
CA ASP A 150 -6.08 1.88 -0.17
C ASP A 150 -7.60 1.95 -0.12
N GLU A 151 -8.14 2.77 0.79
CA GLU A 151 -9.57 2.85 1.11
C GLU A 151 -10.20 1.46 1.36
N ALA A 152 -9.52 0.63 2.13
CA ALA A 152 -9.88 -0.78 2.36
C ALA A 152 -11.30 -0.98 2.94
N HIS A 153 -11.93 0.06 3.48
CA HIS A 153 -13.32 -0.01 3.91
C HIS A 153 -14.30 -0.35 2.77
N CYS A 154 -13.90 -0.13 1.51
CA CYS A 154 -14.67 -0.49 0.33
C CYS A 154 -14.90 -2.02 0.17
N VAL A 155 -14.18 -2.88 0.89
CA VAL A 155 -14.38 -4.33 0.85
C VAL A 155 -15.60 -4.78 1.67
N SER A 156 -15.99 -3.99 2.69
CA SER A 156 -17.08 -4.34 3.60
C SER A 156 -18.43 -3.84 3.11
N GLN A 157 -19.43 -4.71 3.08
CA GLN A 157 -20.82 -4.33 2.81
C GLN A 157 -21.41 -3.38 3.88
N TRP A 158 -20.77 -3.31 5.04
CA TRP A 158 -21.14 -2.39 6.12
C TRP A 158 -20.40 -1.06 6.05
N GLY A 159 -19.49 -0.92 5.07
CA GLY A 159 -18.83 0.33 4.73
C GLY A 159 -19.76 1.23 3.90
N HIS A 160 -19.54 2.52 3.94
CA HIS A 160 -20.35 3.50 3.21
C HIS A 160 -20.04 3.60 1.71
N ASP A 161 -19.00 2.91 1.22
CA ASP A 161 -18.62 2.87 -0.20
C ASP A 161 -18.22 1.44 -0.62
N PHE A 162 -19.15 0.48 -0.43
CA PHE A 162 -18.92 -0.91 -0.79
C PHE A 162 -18.73 -1.09 -2.29
N ARG A 163 -17.69 -1.84 -2.68
CA ARG A 163 -17.38 -2.16 -4.07
C ARG A 163 -17.17 -3.66 -4.26
N PRO A 164 -18.06 -4.34 -5.01
CA PRO A 164 -17.98 -5.79 -5.21
C PRO A 164 -16.63 -6.27 -5.76
N SER A 165 -15.96 -5.46 -6.60
CA SER A 165 -14.65 -5.80 -7.18
C SER A 165 -13.52 -5.98 -6.15
N TYR A 166 -13.69 -5.46 -4.93
CA TYR A 166 -12.75 -5.73 -3.83
C TYR A 166 -12.88 -7.14 -3.26
N CYS A 167 -14.01 -7.82 -3.44
CA CYS A 167 -14.21 -9.18 -2.93
C CYS A 167 -13.25 -10.20 -3.59
N ALA A 168 -12.77 -9.92 -4.79
CA ALA A 168 -11.81 -10.78 -5.50
C ALA A 168 -10.37 -10.70 -4.95
N VAL A 169 -10.05 -9.70 -4.12
CA VAL A 169 -8.68 -9.41 -3.65
C VAL A 169 -8.04 -10.60 -2.96
N ARG A 170 -8.75 -11.23 -2.02
CA ARG A 170 -8.25 -12.37 -1.25
C ARG A 170 -7.86 -13.53 -2.15
N ASP A 171 -8.76 -13.93 -3.04
CA ASP A 171 -8.55 -15.08 -3.92
C ASP A 171 -7.44 -14.79 -4.93
N TRP A 172 -7.37 -13.54 -5.39
CA TRP A 172 -6.31 -13.09 -6.29
C TRP A 172 -4.94 -13.17 -5.61
N ILE A 173 -4.81 -12.71 -4.36
CA ILE A 173 -3.58 -12.82 -3.56
C ILE A 173 -3.20 -14.29 -3.34
N ALA A 174 -4.18 -15.15 -3.04
CA ALA A 174 -3.97 -16.58 -2.82
C ALA A 174 -3.49 -17.32 -4.07
N ALA A 175 -3.84 -16.82 -5.28
CA ALA A 175 -3.41 -17.40 -6.55
C ALA A 175 -2.01 -16.95 -7.00
N LEU A 176 -1.35 -16.05 -6.27
CA LEU A 176 0.04 -15.64 -6.57
C LEU A 176 1.04 -16.75 -6.21
N PRO A 177 2.13 -16.91 -6.99
CA PRO A 177 3.17 -17.91 -6.70
C PRO A 177 3.82 -17.73 -5.33
N GLN A 178 3.93 -16.49 -4.87
CA GLN A 178 4.37 -16.12 -3.53
C GLN A 178 3.43 -15.07 -2.96
N ARG A 179 2.92 -15.34 -1.75
CA ARG A 179 2.05 -14.39 -1.08
C ARG A 179 2.82 -13.13 -0.67
N PRO A 180 2.39 -11.93 -1.10
CA PRO A 180 2.99 -10.68 -0.67
C PRO A 180 2.59 -10.33 0.76
N VAL A 181 3.29 -9.36 1.34
CA VAL A 181 2.82 -8.66 2.54
C VAL A 181 1.60 -7.81 2.20
N VAL A 182 0.56 -7.89 3.01
CA VAL A 182 -0.72 -7.19 2.76
C VAL A 182 -0.89 -6.04 3.73
N GLY A 183 -1.08 -4.83 3.18
CA GLY A 183 -1.41 -3.64 3.95
C GLY A 183 -2.78 -3.09 3.60
N ALA A 184 -3.67 -2.95 4.58
CA ALA A 184 -5.00 -2.38 4.42
C ALA A 184 -5.07 -1.00 5.11
N PHE A 185 -5.48 0.03 4.35
CA PHE A 185 -5.44 1.43 4.76
C PHE A 185 -6.81 2.12 4.62
N PRO A 186 -7.77 1.86 5.50
CA PRO A 186 -9.02 2.61 5.52
C PRO A 186 -8.84 3.98 6.18
N ALA A 187 -9.68 4.97 5.80
CA ALA A 187 -9.73 6.27 6.48
C ALA A 187 -10.42 6.17 7.84
N THR A 188 -11.49 5.41 7.91
CA THR A 188 -12.30 5.15 9.12
C THR A 188 -12.77 3.71 9.12
N ALA A 189 -13.03 3.14 10.29
CA ALA A 189 -13.68 1.84 10.40
C ALA A 189 -14.39 1.70 11.75
N THR A 190 -15.63 1.20 11.74
CA THR A 190 -16.28 0.67 12.94
C THR A 190 -15.68 -0.70 13.27
N GLU A 191 -15.90 -1.22 14.49
CA GLU A 191 -15.42 -2.56 14.85
C GLU A 191 -15.92 -3.64 13.88
N LYS A 192 -17.17 -3.53 13.42
CA LYS A 192 -17.75 -4.47 12.45
C LYS A 192 -17.04 -4.42 11.11
N VAL A 193 -16.79 -3.22 10.58
CA VAL A 193 -16.05 -3.02 9.32
C VAL A 193 -14.60 -3.50 9.45
N LYS A 194 -13.97 -3.30 10.61
CA LYS A 194 -12.62 -3.80 10.89
C LYS A 194 -12.53 -5.32 10.80
N LEU A 195 -13.42 -6.03 11.49
CA LEU A 195 -13.48 -7.50 11.45
C LEU A 195 -13.76 -8.03 10.04
N ASP A 196 -14.66 -7.38 9.32
CA ASP A 196 -14.96 -7.71 7.93
C ASP A 196 -13.72 -7.57 7.03
N MET A 197 -13.01 -6.44 7.12
CA MET A 197 -11.79 -6.23 6.33
C MET A 197 -10.74 -7.31 6.60
N MET A 198 -10.49 -7.65 7.87
CA MET A 198 -9.51 -8.68 8.24
C MET A 198 -9.85 -10.03 7.61
N ASN A 199 -11.13 -10.43 7.67
CA ASN A 199 -11.60 -11.70 7.12
C ASN A 199 -11.63 -11.71 5.59
N LEU A 200 -12.21 -10.68 4.97
CA LEU A 200 -12.42 -10.61 3.53
C LEU A 200 -11.11 -10.40 2.75
N LEU A 201 -10.14 -9.71 3.34
CA LEU A 201 -8.80 -9.53 2.75
C LEU A 201 -7.85 -10.69 3.08
N GLY A 202 -8.22 -11.57 4.02
CA GLY A 202 -7.39 -12.71 4.44
C GLY A 202 -6.07 -12.29 5.05
N LEU A 203 -6.08 -11.25 5.90
CA LEU A 203 -4.89 -10.79 6.61
C LEU A 203 -4.34 -11.89 7.52
N GLN A 204 -3.01 -12.02 7.59
CA GLN A 204 -2.33 -13.06 8.37
C GLN A 204 -1.37 -12.44 9.35
N LYS A 205 -1.46 -12.87 10.64
CA LYS A 205 -0.58 -12.36 11.72
C LYS A 205 -0.47 -10.83 11.72
N GLU A 206 -1.58 -10.19 11.39
CA GLU A 206 -1.69 -8.75 11.20
C GLU A 206 -1.43 -7.97 12.48
N ARG A 207 -0.90 -6.76 12.31
CA ARG A 207 -0.93 -5.72 13.34
C ARG A 207 -1.97 -4.68 13.00
N ILE A 208 -2.74 -4.28 14.01
CA ILE A 208 -3.79 -3.27 13.88
C ILE A 208 -3.28 -1.97 14.48
N PHE A 209 -3.33 -0.92 13.66
CA PHE A 209 -2.98 0.44 14.05
C PHE A 209 -4.22 1.32 13.92
N ILE A 210 -4.51 2.07 14.98
CA ILE A 210 -5.61 3.04 14.97
C ILE A 210 -4.98 4.41 15.23
N GLY A 211 -4.89 5.22 14.18
CA GLY A 211 -4.42 6.61 14.28
C GLY A 211 -5.41 7.46 15.07
N GLY A 212 -4.89 8.42 15.85
CA GLY A 212 -5.75 9.37 16.57
C GLY A 212 -6.60 10.19 15.61
N PHE A 213 -7.90 10.26 15.86
CA PHE A 213 -8.85 11.10 15.11
C PHE A 213 -8.88 12.52 15.65
N ASP A 214 -8.21 12.80 16.76
CA ASP A 214 -8.12 14.12 17.35
C ASP A 214 -7.38 15.08 16.42
N ARG A 215 -8.07 16.16 16.06
CA ARG A 215 -7.53 17.28 15.31
C ARG A 215 -7.52 18.52 16.22
N PRO A 216 -6.47 18.70 17.03
CA PRO A 216 -6.42 19.79 18.03
C PRO A 216 -6.46 21.20 17.41
N ASN A 217 -6.28 21.29 16.09
CA ASN A 217 -6.36 22.54 15.32
C ASN A 217 -7.76 22.83 14.74
N LEU A 218 -8.76 21.93 14.92
CA LEU A 218 -10.13 22.17 14.48
C LEU A 218 -11.01 22.48 15.67
N TYR A 219 -11.55 23.69 15.70
CA TYR A 219 -12.53 24.13 16.68
C TYR A 219 -13.89 24.24 15.99
N PHE A 220 -14.88 23.49 16.48
CA PHE A 220 -16.27 23.69 16.10
C PHE A 220 -16.83 24.89 16.90
N ARG A 221 -17.30 25.92 16.20
CA ARG A 221 -18.08 27.03 16.78
C ARG A 221 -19.54 26.77 16.60
#